data_7264b543630953546168553af258421d
#
_entry.id   7264b543630953546168553af258421d
#
_cell.length_a   1.000
_cell.length_b   1.000
_cell.length_c   1.000
_cell.angle_alpha   90.00
_cell.angle_beta   90.00
_cell.angle_gamma   90.00
#
_symmetry.space_group_name_H-M   'P 1'
#
loop_
_entity.id
_entity.type
_entity.pdbx_description
1 polymer ?
#
loop_
_entity_poly.entity_id
_entity_poly.type
_entity_poly.pdbx_seq_one_letter_code
_entity_poly.pdbx_strand_id
1 'polypeptide(L)'
;MSIAVITTFPNNMFEVYGKAMIESFVRHWPQEIPLLIALDDDLLHTQIEKMIRAQDAIAIGWERDHADFVARNKDKDDPTNYRKQAVRFCHKVFAINRAYKALQAAKANNEPCARYLVWMDADVVTNRTVTMNEIRECLPKEGDAVAYLGRKDWPHSECGWLAFDLENGGDEVISRMVDEYETDQIFNEKEWHDSWIWDRVREQLGHKEWTNLTEGKPGMDIWPHSPMGKWSTHHKGPVAKTKMTERHVKPSNGSNIVIQTKNAIPDEEIRAHIEENQKLIKNWIRPCSPTDEQIVFVSAGPQMVPEDVLPDYQAGKKIVAVKHALDRLKSVGIKPWATILLDPRPHVEDFVSEPDKDTIWFVASQVNPKVTMKLLANGCTVWGYHASVGAGEHELTNKQPDAVISGGSATATRGLFVLKHMGFSRMKLYGYDLCFPDKPNLDERDTMGQPKYLEMSIGWNHPLSAAKKHFYSEPQLIAQFEEFNQLINDPGFKFEALGDGMVPFILKHKYLGDLRSGKLKAKLKPQTYEEMLWISSKRTNFLTKLRRKLR
;
A
#
# COMPACT_ATOMS: atom_id res chain seq x y z
N MET A 1 19.20 18.93 -17.37
CA MET A 1 19.67 17.62 -16.90
C MET A 1 18.45 16.75 -16.77
N SER A 2 18.36 15.67 -17.52
CA SER A 2 17.19 14.78 -17.59
C SER A 2 17.52 13.42 -16.99
N ILE A 3 16.65 12.94 -16.11
CA ILE A 3 16.82 11.69 -15.34
C ILE A 3 15.56 10.86 -15.52
N ALA A 4 15.71 9.54 -15.63
CA ALA A 4 14.62 8.57 -15.50
C ALA A 4 15.01 7.51 -14.49
N VAL A 5 14.08 7.06 -13.67
CA VAL A 5 14.28 5.99 -12.69
C VAL A 5 13.55 4.74 -13.16
N ILE A 6 14.20 3.58 -13.09
CA ILE A 6 13.64 2.27 -13.43
C ILE A 6 13.67 1.34 -12.23
N THR A 7 12.62 0.56 -12.07
CA THR A 7 12.53 -0.53 -11.10
C THR A 7 11.73 -1.71 -11.67
N THR A 8 11.81 -2.85 -11.00
CA THR A 8 10.94 -4.01 -11.24
C THR A 8 10.66 -4.75 -9.95
N PHE A 9 9.58 -5.46 -9.89
CA PHE A 9 9.20 -6.35 -8.78
C PHE A 9 8.25 -7.44 -9.29
N PRO A 10 8.28 -8.65 -8.67
CA PRO A 10 7.28 -9.68 -8.96
C PRO A 10 5.88 -9.24 -8.54
N ASN A 11 4.85 -9.66 -9.28
CA ASN A 11 3.47 -9.24 -9.03
C ASN A 11 2.99 -9.53 -7.61
N ASN A 12 3.31 -10.70 -7.08
CA ASN A 12 2.97 -11.09 -5.72
C ASN A 12 3.67 -10.22 -4.65
N MET A 13 4.69 -9.43 -5.04
CA MET A 13 5.39 -8.50 -4.16
C MET A 13 4.93 -7.05 -4.29
N PHE A 14 3.96 -6.77 -5.18
CA PHE A 14 3.41 -5.43 -5.34
C PHE A 14 2.88 -4.86 -4.02
N GLU A 15 1.96 -5.57 -3.36
CA GLU A 15 1.40 -5.14 -2.06
C GLU A 15 2.42 -5.22 -0.93
N VAL A 16 3.46 -6.05 -1.04
CA VAL A 16 4.47 -6.21 0.01
C VAL A 16 5.42 -5.03 0.05
N TYR A 17 5.93 -4.56 -1.11
CA TYR A 17 6.87 -3.44 -1.18
C TYR A 17 6.73 -2.56 -2.44
N GLY A 18 6.33 -3.10 -3.59
CA GLY A 18 6.26 -2.33 -4.84
C GLY A 18 5.37 -1.10 -4.74
N LYS A 19 4.21 -1.24 -4.11
CA LYS A 19 3.26 -0.15 -3.88
C LYS A 19 3.84 0.96 -3.00
N ALA A 20 4.48 0.59 -1.89
CA ALA A 20 5.10 1.55 -0.98
C ALA A 20 6.23 2.33 -1.66
N MET A 21 7.03 1.66 -2.49
CA MET A 21 8.07 2.29 -3.31
C MET A 21 7.44 3.33 -4.25
N ILE A 22 6.44 2.95 -5.05
CA ILE A 22 5.79 3.82 -6.03
C ILE A 22 5.15 5.03 -5.34
N GLU A 23 4.34 4.80 -4.30
CA GLU A 23 3.65 5.86 -3.56
C GLU A 23 4.64 6.84 -2.93
N SER A 24 5.76 6.34 -2.39
CA SER A 24 6.80 7.19 -1.80
C SER A 24 7.57 7.98 -2.86
N PHE A 25 7.82 7.38 -4.02
CA PHE A 25 8.45 8.07 -5.15
C PHE A 25 7.56 9.22 -5.64
N VAL A 26 6.33 8.93 -6.03
CA VAL A 26 5.38 9.93 -6.55
C VAL A 26 5.15 11.08 -5.57
N ARG A 27 5.17 10.78 -4.27
CA ARG A 27 4.95 11.79 -3.21
C ARG A 27 6.14 12.70 -2.99
N HIS A 28 7.36 12.19 -3.15
CA HIS A 28 8.55 12.84 -2.60
C HIS A 28 9.60 13.25 -3.65
N TRP A 29 9.51 12.70 -4.85
CA TRP A 29 10.45 13.04 -5.92
C TRP A 29 9.95 14.21 -6.77
N PRO A 30 10.87 14.95 -7.44
CA PRO A 30 10.49 15.97 -8.42
C PRO A 30 9.64 15.37 -9.54
N GLN A 31 8.55 16.04 -9.89
CA GLN A 31 7.58 15.54 -10.88
C GLN A 31 8.14 15.39 -12.30
N GLU A 32 9.21 16.10 -12.61
CA GLU A 32 9.91 15.99 -13.89
C GLU A 32 10.75 14.73 -14.05
N ILE A 33 10.91 13.92 -13.00
CA ILE A 33 11.62 12.64 -13.05
C ILE A 33 10.62 11.50 -13.19
N PRO A 34 10.50 10.85 -14.37
CA PRO A 34 9.60 9.74 -14.55
C PRO A 34 10.08 8.49 -13.80
N LEU A 35 9.15 7.78 -13.20
CA LEU A 35 9.34 6.42 -12.70
C LEU A 35 8.87 5.43 -13.75
N LEU A 36 9.78 4.61 -14.24
CA LEU A 36 9.53 3.50 -15.14
C LEU A 36 9.42 2.22 -14.32
N ILE A 37 8.46 1.37 -14.62
CA ILE A 37 8.27 0.08 -13.93
C ILE A 37 8.22 -1.02 -14.98
N ALA A 38 9.24 -1.87 -14.97
CA ALA A 38 9.25 -3.05 -15.80
C ALA A 38 8.36 -4.12 -15.17
N LEU A 39 7.33 -4.54 -15.89
CA LEU A 39 6.44 -5.62 -15.47
C LEU A 39 7.07 -6.99 -15.75
N ASP A 40 6.89 -7.93 -14.85
CA ASP A 40 7.57 -9.23 -14.87
C ASP A 40 6.84 -10.30 -15.69
N ASP A 41 5.60 -10.05 -16.10
CA ASP A 41 4.75 -11.00 -16.84
C ASP A 41 3.93 -10.30 -17.91
N ASP A 42 3.18 -11.08 -18.73
CA ASP A 42 2.13 -10.66 -19.70
C ASP A 42 0.94 -9.91 -19.04
N LEU A 43 1.18 -9.24 -17.96
CA LEU A 43 0.21 -8.47 -17.17
C LEU A 43 -0.09 -7.07 -17.75
N LEU A 44 0.25 -6.85 -19.00
CA LEU A 44 -0.29 -5.76 -19.81
C LEU A 44 -1.82 -5.89 -19.81
N HIS A 45 -2.50 -5.07 -19.03
CA HIS A 45 -3.95 -4.98 -18.78
C HIS A 45 -4.43 -5.42 -17.40
N THR A 46 -3.52 -5.72 -16.48
CA THR A 46 -3.89 -6.08 -15.12
C THR A 46 -4.27 -4.86 -14.27
N GLN A 47 -4.86 -5.17 -13.12
CA GLN A 47 -5.16 -4.18 -12.10
C GLN A 47 -3.90 -3.43 -11.64
N ILE A 48 -2.74 -4.10 -11.63
CA ILE A 48 -1.43 -3.51 -11.24
C ILE A 48 -1.00 -2.46 -12.25
N GLU A 49 -1.05 -2.74 -13.56
CA GLU A 49 -0.74 -1.74 -14.59
C GLU A 49 -1.64 -0.50 -14.48
N LYS A 50 -2.94 -0.70 -14.26
CA LYS A 50 -3.89 0.41 -14.06
C LYS A 50 -3.54 1.24 -12.83
N MET A 51 -3.11 0.59 -11.74
CA MET A 51 -2.69 1.29 -10.52
C MET A 51 -1.37 2.05 -10.73
N ILE A 52 -0.41 1.49 -11.47
CA ILE A 52 0.85 2.15 -11.82
C ILE A 52 0.55 3.41 -12.65
N ARG A 53 -0.28 3.29 -13.69
CA ARG A 53 -0.66 4.43 -14.54
C ARG A 53 -1.47 5.49 -13.80
N ALA A 54 -2.28 5.09 -12.81
CA ALA A 54 -3.05 6.03 -12.00
C ALA A 54 -2.19 6.87 -11.04
N GLN A 55 -0.91 6.50 -10.87
CA GLN A 55 0.06 7.20 -10.02
C GLN A 55 1.15 7.93 -10.84
N ASP A 56 0.87 8.26 -12.10
CA ASP A 56 1.79 8.92 -13.02
C ASP A 56 3.13 8.17 -13.24
N ALA A 57 3.17 6.87 -12.96
CA ALA A 57 4.30 6.01 -13.31
C ALA A 57 4.06 5.33 -14.67
N ILE A 58 5.15 4.98 -15.35
CA ILE A 58 5.12 4.41 -16.69
C ILE A 58 5.41 2.91 -16.62
N ALA A 59 4.43 2.08 -16.98
CA ALA A 59 4.62 0.64 -17.10
C ALA A 59 5.31 0.31 -18.44
N ILE A 60 6.37 -0.50 -18.38
CA ILE A 60 7.08 -1.01 -19.55
C ILE A 60 6.81 -2.52 -19.65
N GLY A 61 6.34 -2.97 -20.81
CA GLY A 61 6.02 -4.38 -21.07
C GLY A 61 7.26 -5.29 -21.21
N TRP A 62 7.02 -6.60 -21.25
CA TRP A 62 8.05 -7.61 -21.48
C TRP A 62 8.66 -7.51 -22.87
N GLU A 63 9.97 -7.79 -22.95
CA GLU A 63 10.64 -8.05 -24.22
C GLU A 63 10.85 -9.56 -24.39
N ARG A 64 10.88 -9.98 -25.66
CA ARG A 64 11.03 -11.38 -26.03
C ARG A 64 12.32 -12.00 -25.47
N ASP A 65 13.43 -11.26 -25.53
CA ASP A 65 14.75 -11.74 -25.09
C ASP A 65 14.74 -12.11 -23.59
N HIS A 66 14.06 -11.32 -22.75
CA HIS A 66 13.88 -11.62 -21.35
C HIS A 66 13.02 -12.88 -21.13
N ALA A 67 11.87 -12.97 -21.82
CA ALA A 67 10.98 -14.13 -21.74
C ALA A 67 11.70 -15.41 -22.20
N ASP A 68 12.45 -15.35 -23.28
CA ASP A 68 13.23 -16.45 -23.82
C ASP A 68 14.33 -16.90 -22.84
N PHE A 69 15.03 -15.96 -22.16
CA PHE A 69 16.01 -16.31 -21.13
C PHE A 69 15.36 -17.04 -19.96
N VAL A 70 14.26 -16.51 -19.43
CA VAL A 70 13.54 -17.12 -18.31
C VAL A 70 13.02 -18.51 -18.70
N ALA A 71 12.38 -18.65 -19.86
CA ALA A 71 11.80 -19.91 -20.32
C ALA A 71 12.84 -21.03 -20.48
N ARG A 72 14.01 -20.74 -21.07
CA ARG A 72 15.06 -21.76 -21.30
C ARG A 72 15.89 -22.08 -20.05
N ASN A 73 15.84 -21.24 -19.01
CA ASN A 73 16.69 -21.37 -17.83
C ASN A 73 15.93 -21.56 -16.51
N LYS A 74 14.58 -21.66 -16.53
CA LYS A 74 13.70 -21.67 -15.35
C LYS A 74 14.07 -22.69 -14.27
N ASP A 75 14.69 -23.79 -14.64
CA ASP A 75 15.03 -24.91 -13.75
C ASP A 75 16.50 -24.88 -13.28
N LYS A 76 17.27 -23.83 -13.65
CA LYS A 76 18.70 -23.74 -13.32
C LYS A 76 18.98 -23.08 -11.97
N ASP A 77 18.06 -22.29 -11.44
CA ASP A 77 18.24 -21.61 -10.15
C ASP A 77 18.27 -22.61 -8.99
N ASP A 78 19.26 -22.44 -8.09
CA ASP A 78 19.29 -23.16 -6.83
C ASP A 78 18.48 -22.39 -5.77
N PRO A 79 17.30 -22.87 -5.34
CA PRO A 79 16.46 -22.18 -4.38
C PRO A 79 17.10 -22.04 -2.99
N THR A 80 18.12 -22.86 -2.69
CA THR A 80 18.83 -22.85 -1.40
C THR A 80 20.05 -21.91 -1.38
N ASN A 81 20.54 -21.51 -2.56
CA ASN A 81 21.73 -20.67 -2.70
C ASN A 81 21.47 -19.48 -3.62
N TYR A 82 21.19 -18.30 -3.02
CA TYR A 82 20.90 -17.07 -3.79
C TYR A 82 22.01 -16.72 -4.79
N ARG A 83 23.27 -17.13 -4.55
CA ARG A 83 24.40 -16.89 -5.47
C ARG A 83 24.30 -17.68 -6.78
N LYS A 84 23.38 -18.62 -6.86
CA LYS A 84 23.11 -19.46 -8.02
C LYS A 84 21.65 -19.31 -8.51
N GLN A 85 21.15 -18.06 -8.53
CA GLN A 85 19.77 -17.74 -8.93
C GLN A 85 19.75 -16.74 -10.11
N ALA A 86 20.29 -17.16 -11.27
CA ALA A 86 20.37 -16.31 -12.46
C ALA A 86 19.01 -15.83 -12.94
N VAL A 87 18.00 -16.71 -12.94
CA VAL A 87 16.63 -16.37 -13.38
C VAL A 87 16.01 -15.34 -12.44
N ARG A 88 16.21 -15.47 -11.14
CA ARG A 88 15.75 -14.48 -10.17
C ARG A 88 16.35 -13.09 -10.38
N PHE A 89 17.64 -13.02 -10.67
CA PHE A 89 18.36 -11.74 -10.77
C PHE A 89 18.36 -11.14 -12.19
N CYS A 90 18.02 -11.93 -13.21
CA CYS A 90 17.94 -11.43 -14.59
C CYS A 90 16.94 -10.29 -14.76
N HIS A 91 15.83 -10.32 -14.01
CA HIS A 91 14.74 -9.34 -14.10
C HIS A 91 15.24 -7.89 -13.95
N LYS A 92 16.18 -7.64 -13.02
CA LYS A 92 16.84 -6.34 -12.85
C LYS A 92 17.58 -5.91 -14.13
N VAL A 93 18.42 -6.78 -14.64
CA VAL A 93 19.30 -6.46 -15.77
C VAL A 93 18.47 -6.22 -17.04
N PHE A 94 17.50 -7.06 -17.31
CA PHE A 94 16.58 -6.86 -18.43
C PHE A 94 15.68 -5.63 -18.25
N ALA A 95 15.26 -5.29 -17.01
CA ALA A 95 14.50 -4.07 -16.76
C ALA A 95 15.32 -2.81 -17.10
N ILE A 96 16.58 -2.75 -16.69
CA ILE A 96 17.50 -1.65 -17.02
C ILE A 96 17.66 -1.55 -18.55
N ASN A 97 17.90 -2.67 -19.23
CA ASN A 97 18.07 -2.69 -20.69
C ASN A 97 16.80 -2.23 -21.44
N ARG A 98 15.62 -2.64 -20.99
CA ARG A 98 14.34 -2.20 -21.59
C ARG A 98 14.15 -0.69 -21.46
N ALA A 99 14.43 -0.15 -20.28
CA ALA A 99 14.37 1.29 -20.07
C ALA A 99 15.37 2.02 -20.98
N TYR A 100 16.59 1.50 -21.11
CA TYR A 100 17.59 2.04 -22.02
C TYR A 100 17.11 2.02 -23.48
N LYS A 101 16.61 0.87 -23.98
CA LYS A 101 16.07 0.74 -25.33
C LYS A 101 14.90 1.72 -25.59
N ALA A 102 14.01 1.88 -24.59
CA ALA A 102 12.90 2.84 -24.68
C ALA A 102 13.40 4.29 -24.78
N LEU A 103 14.42 4.67 -24.03
CA LEU A 103 15.04 5.99 -24.10
C LEU A 103 15.75 6.21 -25.45
N GLN A 104 16.40 5.18 -26.01
CA GLN A 104 17.02 5.26 -27.33
C GLN A 104 15.97 5.45 -28.44
N ALA A 105 14.83 4.75 -28.33
CA ALA A 105 13.73 4.92 -29.28
C ALA A 105 13.15 6.34 -29.22
N ALA A 106 12.95 6.89 -28.04
CA ALA A 106 12.51 8.28 -27.86
C ALA A 106 13.51 9.27 -28.48
N LYS A 107 14.82 9.07 -28.24
CA LYS A 107 15.89 9.89 -28.83
C LYS A 107 15.87 9.82 -30.37
N ALA A 108 15.70 8.63 -30.95
CA ALA A 108 15.61 8.45 -32.40
C ALA A 108 14.40 9.16 -33.01
N ASN A 109 13.32 9.31 -32.26
CA ASN A 109 12.10 10.03 -32.65
C ASN A 109 12.16 11.55 -32.35
N ASN A 110 13.30 12.07 -31.88
CA ASN A 110 13.46 13.46 -31.41
C ASN A 110 12.53 13.83 -30.25
N GLU A 111 12.15 12.85 -29.43
CA GLU A 111 11.39 13.07 -28.21
C GLU A 111 12.32 13.38 -27.04
N PRO A 112 11.86 14.10 -26.00
CA PRO A 112 12.65 14.33 -24.80
C PRO A 112 13.07 12.99 -24.16
N CYS A 113 14.37 12.79 -23.98
CA CYS A 113 14.90 11.58 -23.37
C CYS A 113 15.81 11.90 -22.18
N ALA A 114 15.95 10.95 -21.27
CA ALA A 114 16.83 11.09 -20.12
C ALA A 114 18.28 10.81 -20.52
N ARG A 115 19.21 11.66 -20.03
CA ARG A 115 20.65 11.38 -20.07
C ARG A 115 21.05 10.35 -19.02
N TYR A 116 20.46 10.46 -17.81
CA TYR A 116 20.78 9.56 -16.71
C TYR A 116 19.65 8.54 -16.53
N LEU A 117 20.00 7.26 -16.61
CA LEU A 117 19.10 6.17 -16.25
C LEU A 117 19.52 5.62 -14.87
N VAL A 118 18.59 5.63 -13.94
CA VAL A 118 18.84 5.22 -12.55
C VAL A 118 18.04 3.96 -12.24
N TRP A 119 18.74 2.90 -11.87
CA TRP A 119 18.13 1.75 -11.22
C TRP A 119 17.97 2.03 -9.73
N MET A 120 16.78 1.74 -9.20
CA MET A 120 16.50 1.76 -7.76
C MET A 120 15.70 0.50 -7.40
N ASP A 121 16.19 -0.27 -6.40
CA ASP A 121 15.49 -1.47 -5.94
C ASP A 121 14.08 -1.12 -5.43
N ALA A 122 13.10 -1.98 -5.71
CA ALA A 122 11.70 -1.75 -5.37
C ALA A 122 11.38 -1.85 -3.87
N ASP A 123 12.35 -2.25 -3.06
CA ASP A 123 12.26 -2.24 -1.60
C ASP A 123 12.93 -1.00 -0.95
N VAL A 124 13.08 0.06 -1.74
CA VAL A 124 13.49 1.40 -1.27
C VAL A 124 12.27 2.28 -1.07
N VAL A 125 12.17 2.89 0.11
CA VAL A 125 11.11 3.88 0.43
C VAL A 125 11.75 5.26 0.62
N THR A 126 11.21 6.25 -0.07
CA THR A 126 11.61 7.64 0.10
C THR A 126 10.84 8.26 1.27
N ASN A 127 11.55 8.76 2.27
CA ASN A 127 10.97 9.15 3.57
C ASN A 127 10.58 10.64 3.66
N ARG A 128 11.10 11.48 2.76
CA ARG A 128 10.84 12.93 2.70
C ARG A 128 11.03 13.45 1.28
N THR A 129 10.52 14.64 1.04
CA THR A 129 10.75 15.34 -0.24
C THR A 129 12.25 15.47 -0.54
N VAL A 130 12.61 15.13 -1.76
CA VAL A 130 13.98 15.14 -2.30
C VAL A 130 14.10 16.26 -3.31
N THR A 131 15.19 17.00 -3.23
CA THR A 131 15.49 18.08 -4.17
C THR A 131 16.31 17.57 -5.35
N MET A 132 16.24 18.29 -6.48
CA MET A 132 17.09 18.00 -7.65
C MET A 132 18.60 18.02 -7.31
N ASN A 133 19.03 18.83 -6.36
CA ASN A 133 20.43 18.89 -5.94
C ASN A 133 20.83 17.62 -5.18
N GLU A 134 19.99 17.12 -4.29
CA GLU A 134 20.24 15.86 -3.56
C GLU A 134 20.29 14.66 -4.51
N ILE A 135 19.47 14.67 -5.57
CA ILE A 135 19.50 13.61 -6.59
C ILE A 135 20.80 13.71 -7.41
N ARG A 136 21.27 14.92 -7.74
CA ARG A 136 22.54 15.11 -8.43
C ARG A 136 23.74 14.56 -7.66
N GLU A 137 23.73 14.62 -6.33
CA GLU A 137 24.75 14.01 -5.48
C GLU A 137 24.82 12.47 -5.64
N CYS A 138 23.76 11.86 -6.19
CA CYS A 138 23.66 10.41 -6.39
C CYS A 138 23.94 9.96 -7.83
N LEU A 139 24.34 10.88 -8.72
CA LEU A 139 24.65 10.61 -10.13
C LEU A 139 26.15 10.50 -10.38
N PRO A 140 26.56 9.95 -11.54
CA PRO A 140 27.96 9.95 -11.95
C PRO A 140 28.56 11.35 -11.95
N LYS A 141 29.77 11.50 -11.44
CA LYS A 141 30.59 12.70 -11.60
C LYS A 141 30.98 12.89 -13.06
N GLU A 142 31.41 14.08 -13.39
CA GLU A 142 31.90 14.39 -14.74
C GLU A 142 33.04 13.44 -15.13
N GLY A 143 32.89 12.78 -16.28
CA GLY A 143 33.81 11.77 -16.78
C GLY A 143 33.53 10.34 -16.36
N ASP A 144 32.64 10.10 -15.39
CA ASP A 144 32.27 8.75 -14.94
C ASP A 144 31.04 8.21 -15.66
N ALA A 145 31.09 6.93 -16.04
CA ALA A 145 29.97 6.26 -16.69
C ALA A 145 28.85 5.87 -15.71
N VAL A 146 29.21 5.52 -14.45
CA VAL A 146 28.26 4.98 -13.47
C VAL A 146 28.53 5.52 -12.07
N ALA A 147 27.45 5.78 -11.31
CA ALA A 147 27.50 5.94 -9.86
C ALA A 147 26.90 4.71 -9.17
N TYR A 148 27.58 4.18 -8.17
CA TYR A 148 27.26 2.90 -7.53
C TYR A 148 27.59 2.90 -6.02
N LEU A 149 27.20 1.83 -5.33
CA LEU A 149 27.46 1.63 -3.90
C LEU A 149 28.57 0.60 -3.69
N GLY A 150 29.83 1.06 -3.65
CA GLY A 150 30.99 0.20 -3.40
C GLY A 150 31.16 -0.12 -1.91
N ARG A 151 31.54 -1.35 -1.60
CA ARG A 151 31.77 -1.84 -0.24
C ARG A 151 33.26 -2.10 0.01
N LYS A 152 33.74 -1.77 1.21
CA LYS A 152 35.02 -2.22 1.71
C LYS A 152 34.82 -3.51 2.51
N ASP A 153 35.77 -4.43 2.37
CA ASP A 153 35.80 -5.70 3.11
C ASP A 153 34.56 -6.61 2.87
N TRP A 154 33.89 -6.44 1.72
CA TRP A 154 32.79 -7.27 1.28
C TRP A 154 33.00 -7.72 -0.18
N PRO A 155 32.62 -8.96 -0.54
CA PRO A 155 32.98 -9.52 -1.86
C PRO A 155 32.35 -8.81 -3.06
N HIS A 156 31.23 -8.09 -2.87
CA HIS A 156 30.50 -7.44 -3.97
C HIS A 156 29.99 -6.06 -3.61
N SER A 157 29.84 -5.21 -4.64
CA SER A 157 29.13 -3.95 -4.57
C SER A 157 27.65 -4.16 -4.21
N GLU A 158 26.97 -3.12 -3.77
CA GLU A 158 25.53 -3.10 -3.54
C GLU A 158 24.83 -2.60 -4.79
N CYS A 159 23.92 -3.38 -5.36
CA CYS A 159 23.19 -3.01 -6.58
C CYS A 159 21.76 -2.49 -6.33
N GLY A 160 21.47 -2.01 -5.12
CA GLY A 160 20.18 -1.33 -4.83
C GLY A 160 20.04 0.03 -5.52
N TRP A 161 21.19 0.61 -5.92
CA TRP A 161 21.28 1.84 -6.71
C TRP A 161 22.41 1.71 -7.73
N LEU A 162 22.07 1.96 -9.00
CA LEU A 162 23.02 2.13 -10.10
C LEU A 162 22.54 3.29 -10.98
N ALA A 163 23.32 4.32 -11.14
CA ALA A 163 23.01 5.45 -12.02
C ALA A 163 23.98 5.47 -13.22
N PHE A 164 23.43 5.39 -14.42
CA PHE A 164 24.18 5.31 -15.66
C PHE A 164 24.13 6.66 -16.40
N ASP A 165 25.26 7.20 -16.82
CA ASP A 165 25.34 8.32 -17.76
C ASP A 165 25.37 7.76 -19.19
N LEU A 166 24.22 7.81 -19.88
CA LEU A 166 24.04 7.25 -21.22
C LEU A 166 24.81 8.01 -22.32
N GLU A 167 25.37 9.17 -22.00
CA GLU A 167 26.20 9.94 -22.91
C GLU A 167 27.71 9.76 -22.65
N ASN A 168 28.05 8.99 -21.59
CA ASN A 168 29.44 8.82 -21.16
C ASN A 168 29.79 7.37 -20.82
N GLY A 169 29.31 6.40 -21.63
CA GLY A 169 29.65 4.98 -21.51
C GLY A 169 28.76 4.16 -20.59
N GLY A 170 27.72 4.75 -19.99
CA GLY A 170 26.75 4.00 -19.21
C GLY A 170 25.95 2.99 -20.03
N ASP A 171 25.76 3.28 -21.32
CA ASP A 171 25.13 2.40 -22.30
C ASP A 171 25.97 1.15 -22.62
N GLU A 172 27.30 1.28 -22.73
CA GLU A 172 28.20 0.13 -22.88
C GLU A 172 28.12 -0.80 -21.66
N VAL A 173 28.06 -0.24 -20.47
CA VAL A 173 27.91 -1.03 -19.22
C VAL A 173 26.61 -1.82 -19.24
N ILE A 174 25.49 -1.19 -19.59
CA ILE A 174 24.19 -1.85 -19.66
C ILE A 174 24.22 -2.99 -20.68
N SER A 175 24.77 -2.74 -21.87
CA SER A 175 24.88 -3.74 -22.93
C SER A 175 25.68 -4.95 -22.48
N ARG A 176 26.84 -4.74 -21.85
CA ARG A 176 27.67 -5.86 -21.34
C ARG A 176 26.98 -6.65 -20.23
N MET A 177 26.26 -5.97 -19.33
CA MET A 177 25.51 -6.67 -18.27
C MET A 177 24.43 -7.58 -18.87
N VAL A 178 23.73 -7.14 -19.89
CA VAL A 178 22.65 -7.93 -20.50
C VAL A 178 23.21 -9.06 -21.36
N ASP A 179 24.32 -8.86 -22.06
CA ASP A 179 24.98 -9.88 -22.87
C ASP A 179 25.33 -11.14 -22.07
N GLU A 180 25.74 -10.99 -20.80
CA GLU A 180 26.01 -12.12 -19.90
C GLU A 180 24.81 -13.05 -19.71
N TYR A 181 23.58 -12.48 -19.70
CA TYR A 181 22.34 -13.24 -19.60
C TYR A 181 21.83 -13.71 -20.95
N GLU A 182 21.78 -12.85 -21.96
CA GLU A 182 21.25 -13.20 -23.29
C GLU A 182 22.04 -14.36 -23.94
N THR A 183 23.35 -14.40 -23.70
CA THR A 183 24.25 -15.43 -24.22
C THR A 183 24.45 -16.62 -23.28
N ASP A 184 23.76 -16.66 -22.15
CA ASP A 184 23.90 -17.69 -21.12
C ASP A 184 25.31 -17.78 -20.48
N GLN A 185 26.20 -16.78 -20.70
CA GLN A 185 27.55 -16.75 -20.11
C GLN A 185 27.52 -16.65 -18.59
N ILE A 186 26.46 -16.09 -18.03
CA ILE A 186 26.24 -16.04 -16.57
C ILE A 186 26.43 -17.40 -15.89
N PHE A 187 26.09 -18.52 -16.55
CA PHE A 187 26.23 -19.86 -15.99
C PHE A 187 27.67 -20.37 -15.94
N ASN A 188 28.59 -19.72 -16.66
CA ASN A 188 30.02 -20.00 -16.59
C ASN A 188 30.69 -19.22 -15.44
N GLU A 189 29.99 -18.24 -14.88
CA GLU A 189 30.48 -17.41 -13.79
C GLU A 189 30.44 -18.14 -12.44
N LYS A 190 31.28 -17.69 -11.50
CA LYS A 190 31.34 -18.23 -10.14
C LYS A 190 30.03 -17.99 -9.38
N GLU A 191 29.39 -16.86 -9.58
CA GLU A 191 28.10 -16.49 -8.96
C GLU A 191 27.17 -15.92 -10.03
N TRP A 192 25.84 -16.08 -9.88
CA TRP A 192 24.84 -15.79 -10.92
C TRP A 192 23.85 -14.70 -10.50
N HIS A 193 24.32 -13.69 -9.81
CA HIS A 193 23.48 -12.59 -9.34
C HIS A 193 24.00 -11.22 -9.86
N ASP A 194 23.13 -10.24 -9.80
CA ASP A 194 23.34 -8.90 -10.35
C ASP A 194 24.60 -8.20 -9.84
N SER A 195 24.90 -8.33 -8.54
CA SER A 195 26.10 -7.70 -7.95
C SER A 195 27.41 -8.33 -8.44
N TRP A 196 27.41 -9.65 -8.69
CA TRP A 196 28.57 -10.33 -9.30
C TRP A 196 28.79 -9.85 -10.73
N ILE A 197 27.73 -9.84 -11.55
CA ILE A 197 27.84 -9.41 -12.95
C ILE A 197 28.24 -7.94 -13.04
N TRP A 198 27.68 -7.08 -12.21
CA TRP A 198 28.07 -5.68 -12.14
C TRP A 198 29.59 -5.52 -11.91
N ASP A 199 30.13 -6.18 -10.87
CA ASP A 199 31.56 -6.09 -10.56
C ASP A 199 32.42 -6.71 -11.66
N ARG A 200 31.99 -7.82 -12.30
CA ARG A 200 32.68 -8.44 -13.45
C ARG A 200 32.75 -7.51 -14.65
N VAL A 201 31.63 -6.88 -15.03
CA VAL A 201 31.60 -5.92 -16.13
C VAL A 201 32.52 -4.73 -15.84
N ARG A 202 32.52 -4.22 -14.61
CA ARG A 202 33.42 -3.16 -14.18
C ARG A 202 34.89 -3.58 -14.29
N GLU A 203 35.25 -4.80 -13.89
CA GLU A 203 36.59 -5.37 -14.05
C GLU A 203 36.98 -5.48 -15.53
N GLN A 204 36.13 -6.00 -16.40
CA GLN A 204 36.35 -6.11 -17.85
C GLN A 204 36.58 -4.75 -18.50
N LEU A 205 35.96 -3.70 -17.99
CA LEU A 205 36.15 -2.32 -18.44
C LEU A 205 37.38 -1.62 -17.80
N GLY A 206 38.27 -2.37 -17.18
CA GLY A 206 39.56 -1.89 -16.68
C GLY A 206 39.53 -1.41 -15.23
N HIS A 207 38.72 -2.02 -14.36
CA HIS A 207 38.63 -1.69 -12.94
C HIS A 207 38.37 -0.21 -12.64
N LYS A 208 37.58 0.43 -13.49
CA LYS A 208 37.32 1.86 -13.33
C LYS A 208 36.64 2.13 -11.99
N GLU A 209 37.29 2.90 -11.16
CA GLU A 209 36.70 3.48 -9.96
C GLU A 209 35.82 4.66 -10.35
N TRP A 210 34.62 4.35 -10.87
CA TRP A 210 33.63 5.36 -11.13
C TRP A 210 33.08 5.94 -9.81
N THR A 211 32.08 6.77 -9.86
CA THR A 211 31.54 7.45 -8.69
C THR A 211 31.03 6.47 -7.63
N ASN A 212 31.83 6.21 -6.60
CA ASN A 212 31.45 5.40 -5.46
C ASN A 212 30.74 6.27 -4.41
N LEU A 213 29.43 6.10 -4.26
CA LEU A 213 28.59 6.93 -3.39
C LEU A 213 28.74 6.64 -1.89
N THR A 214 29.47 5.59 -1.51
CA THR A 214 29.67 5.17 -0.12
C THR A 214 31.12 5.31 0.34
N GLU A 215 32.00 5.78 -0.55
CA GLU A 215 33.44 5.93 -0.27
C GLU A 215 34.08 4.65 0.31
N GLY A 216 33.54 3.47 -0.06
CA GLY A 216 34.04 2.18 0.39
C GLY A 216 33.81 1.91 1.88
N LYS A 217 32.72 2.36 2.46
CA LYS A 217 32.35 2.00 3.83
C LYS A 217 32.18 0.49 3.99
N PRO A 218 32.58 -0.07 5.15
CA PRO A 218 32.45 -1.51 5.41
C PRO A 218 31.02 -1.90 5.75
N GLY A 219 30.71 -3.19 5.58
CA GLY A 219 29.47 -3.81 6.04
C GLY A 219 28.50 -4.21 4.94
N MET A 220 27.50 -4.98 5.34
CA MET A 220 26.48 -5.50 4.44
C MET A 220 25.47 -4.43 4.02
N ASP A 221 25.04 -3.60 4.96
CA ASP A 221 24.10 -2.50 4.72
C ASP A 221 24.84 -1.16 4.67
N ILE A 222 25.16 -0.72 3.46
CA ILE A 222 25.86 0.55 3.22
C ILE A 222 24.95 1.68 2.73
N TRP A 223 23.68 1.39 2.52
CA TRP A 223 22.70 2.40 2.11
C TRP A 223 22.67 3.64 3.01
N PRO A 224 22.66 3.50 4.35
CA PRO A 224 22.68 4.65 5.26
C PRO A 224 23.94 5.54 5.13
N HIS A 225 25.01 5.02 4.55
CA HIS A 225 26.28 5.75 4.34
C HIS A 225 26.35 6.46 2.98
N SER A 226 25.35 6.28 2.13
CA SER A 226 25.23 6.95 0.85
C SER A 226 24.46 8.27 0.97
N PRO A 227 24.53 9.17 -0.03
CA PRO A 227 23.68 10.36 -0.06
C PRO A 227 22.19 10.03 0.05
N MET A 228 21.72 8.91 -0.55
CA MET A 228 20.35 8.45 -0.48
C MET A 228 19.89 8.10 0.93
N GLY A 229 20.78 7.64 1.81
CA GLY A 229 20.47 7.31 3.20
C GLY A 229 19.91 8.50 4.01
N LYS A 230 20.15 9.74 3.56
CA LYS A 230 19.61 10.96 4.18
C LYS A 230 18.10 11.13 3.97
N TRP A 231 17.52 10.51 2.95
CA TRP A 231 16.15 10.74 2.52
C TRP A 231 15.37 9.47 2.14
N SER A 232 16.02 8.31 2.14
CA SER A 232 15.37 7.02 1.85
C SER A 232 15.88 5.90 2.75
N THR A 233 15.14 4.81 2.79
CA THR A 233 15.48 3.58 3.50
C THR A 233 15.40 2.41 2.53
N HIS A 234 16.44 1.57 2.51
CA HIS A 234 16.45 0.31 1.76
C HIS A 234 16.11 -0.85 2.71
N HIS A 235 14.97 -1.50 2.48
CA HIS A 235 14.43 -2.56 3.34
C HIS A 235 14.92 -3.93 2.91
N LYS A 236 16.14 -4.30 3.31
CA LYS A 236 16.77 -5.56 2.91
C LYS A 236 16.25 -6.77 3.69
N GLY A 237 15.99 -7.84 2.94
CA GLY A 237 15.59 -9.13 3.49
C GLY A 237 14.11 -9.23 3.87
N PRO A 238 13.62 -10.47 4.11
CA PRO A 238 12.19 -10.74 4.31
C PRO A 238 11.59 -9.98 5.49
N VAL A 239 12.30 -9.94 6.62
CA VAL A 239 11.84 -9.27 7.86
C VAL A 239 11.78 -7.74 7.69
N ALA A 240 12.72 -7.14 6.94
CA ALA A 240 12.69 -5.72 6.68
C ALA A 240 11.62 -5.35 5.65
N LYS A 241 11.34 -6.24 4.69
CA LYS A 241 10.27 -6.06 3.68
C LYS A 241 8.87 -6.14 4.28
N THR A 242 8.66 -7.01 5.26
CA THR A 242 7.42 -7.02 6.05
C THR A 242 7.23 -5.71 6.83
N LYS A 243 8.31 -5.04 7.23
CA LYS A 243 8.25 -3.70 7.86
C LYS A 243 7.88 -2.58 6.88
N MET A 244 7.98 -2.77 5.57
CA MET A 244 7.45 -1.81 4.58
C MET A 244 5.92 -1.78 4.57
N THR A 245 5.27 -2.88 4.93
CA THR A 245 3.82 -2.96 5.16
C THR A 245 3.43 -2.50 6.57
N GLU A 246 4.37 -2.44 7.51
CA GLU A 246 4.22 -1.76 8.80
C GLU A 246 4.30 -0.25 8.55
N ARG A 247 3.16 0.36 8.26
CA ARG A 247 3.06 1.78 7.91
C ARG A 247 3.56 2.64 9.07
N HIS A 248 4.61 3.40 8.83
CA HIS A 248 4.95 4.53 9.67
C HIS A 248 3.92 5.64 9.43
N VAL A 249 2.86 5.65 10.22
CA VAL A 249 1.90 6.76 10.22
C VAL A 249 2.58 7.95 10.87
N LYS A 250 2.98 8.93 10.06
CA LYS A 250 3.34 10.24 10.60
C LYS A 250 2.05 11.05 10.69
N PRO A 251 1.63 11.46 11.89
CA PRO A 251 0.57 12.44 12.02
C PRO A 251 0.98 13.73 11.30
N SER A 252 0.04 14.39 10.66
CA SER A 252 0.23 15.61 9.87
C SER A 252 0.82 16.80 10.63
N ASN A 253 1.03 16.67 11.93
CA ASN A 253 1.54 17.70 12.85
C ASN A 253 2.95 17.46 13.40
N GLY A 254 3.77 16.63 12.74
CA GLY A 254 5.20 16.50 13.10
C GLY A 254 5.51 15.63 14.34
N SER A 255 4.52 15.03 14.98
CA SER A 255 4.77 14.02 16.02
C SER A 255 5.04 12.65 15.37
N ASN A 256 6.22 12.08 15.63
CA ASN A 256 6.57 10.74 15.18
C ASN A 256 5.90 9.71 16.08
N ILE A 257 4.66 9.31 15.79
CA ILE A 257 4.03 8.16 16.45
C ILE A 257 4.41 6.92 15.66
N VAL A 258 5.26 6.09 16.23
CA VAL A 258 5.59 4.76 15.71
C VAL A 258 4.61 3.78 16.33
N ILE A 259 3.64 3.31 15.54
CA ILE A 259 2.74 2.25 15.96
C ILE A 259 3.33 0.93 15.48
N GLN A 260 3.89 0.16 16.40
CA GLN A 260 4.23 -1.23 16.14
C GLN A 260 2.96 -2.07 16.33
N THR A 261 2.36 -2.52 15.24
CA THR A 261 1.31 -3.54 15.30
C THR A 261 1.96 -4.88 15.60
N LYS A 262 1.90 -5.33 16.86
CA LYS A 262 2.16 -6.72 17.21
C LYS A 262 0.88 -7.52 17.03
N ASN A 263 1.02 -8.78 16.63
CA ASN A 263 -0.10 -9.70 16.71
C ASN A 263 -0.66 -9.73 18.12
N ALA A 264 -1.98 -9.79 18.24
CA ALA A 264 -2.67 -9.73 19.53
C ALA A 264 -2.45 -10.99 20.40
N ILE A 265 -1.96 -12.07 19.79
CA ILE A 265 -1.55 -13.34 20.41
C ILE A 265 -0.27 -13.83 19.69
N PRO A 266 0.47 -14.80 20.25
CA PRO A 266 1.67 -15.37 19.62
C PRO A 266 1.42 -15.90 18.21
N ASP A 267 2.40 -15.79 17.33
CA ASP A 267 2.30 -16.20 15.92
C ASP A 267 2.01 -17.71 15.79
N GLU A 268 2.56 -18.53 16.67
CA GLU A 268 2.31 -19.97 16.70
C GLU A 268 0.85 -20.31 17.01
N GLU A 269 0.24 -19.53 17.90
CA GLU A 269 -1.18 -19.67 18.24
C GLU A 269 -2.08 -19.22 17.09
N ILE A 270 -1.70 -18.13 16.38
CA ILE A 270 -2.38 -17.71 15.15
C ILE A 270 -2.32 -18.81 14.09
N ARG A 271 -1.16 -19.43 13.88
CA ARG A 271 -1.00 -20.55 12.93
C ARG A 271 -1.92 -21.73 13.29
N ALA A 272 -1.94 -22.11 14.57
CA ALA A 272 -2.81 -23.18 15.06
C ALA A 272 -4.30 -22.85 14.83
N HIS A 273 -4.70 -21.58 15.07
CA HIS A 273 -6.06 -21.14 14.77
C HIS A 273 -6.41 -21.25 13.28
N ILE A 274 -5.50 -20.82 12.40
CA ILE A 274 -5.70 -20.90 10.94
C ILE A 274 -5.88 -22.35 10.51
N GLU A 275 -5.01 -23.25 10.94
CA GLU A 275 -5.06 -24.68 10.59
C GLU A 275 -6.36 -25.33 11.06
N GLU A 276 -6.82 -25.01 12.29
CA GLU A 276 -8.04 -25.57 12.82
C GLU A 276 -9.29 -24.98 12.15
N ASN A 277 -9.34 -23.68 11.92
CA ASN A 277 -10.45 -23.05 11.21
C ASN A 277 -10.55 -23.51 9.74
N GLN A 278 -9.44 -23.86 9.09
CA GLN A 278 -9.47 -24.45 7.75
C GLN A 278 -10.14 -25.83 7.70
N LYS A 279 -10.12 -26.60 8.80
CA LYS A 279 -10.83 -27.87 8.92
C LYS A 279 -12.33 -27.65 9.21
N LEU A 280 -12.64 -26.64 10.02
CA LEU A 280 -14.01 -26.35 10.49
C LEU A 280 -14.84 -25.63 9.42
N ILE A 281 -14.27 -24.61 8.76
CA ILE A 281 -14.97 -23.75 7.81
C ILE A 281 -15.02 -24.41 6.43
N LYS A 282 -16.23 -24.63 5.93
CA LYS A 282 -16.44 -25.25 4.61
C LYS A 282 -16.63 -24.22 3.50
N ASN A 283 -17.16 -23.05 3.81
CA ASN A 283 -17.43 -21.98 2.83
C ASN A 283 -16.37 -20.88 2.97
N TRP A 284 -15.74 -20.53 1.88
CA TRP A 284 -14.73 -19.46 1.83
C TRP A 284 -15.17 -18.38 0.85
N ILE A 285 -14.93 -17.12 1.20
CA ILE A 285 -15.25 -16.00 0.30
C ILE A 285 -14.41 -16.11 -0.97
N ARG A 286 -14.95 -15.53 -2.06
CA ARG A 286 -14.29 -15.47 -3.36
C ARG A 286 -14.50 -14.09 -3.96
N PRO A 287 -13.63 -13.67 -4.90
CA PRO A 287 -13.85 -12.46 -5.67
C PRO A 287 -15.19 -12.55 -6.40
N CYS A 288 -16.02 -11.52 -6.23
CA CYS A 288 -17.28 -11.40 -6.93
C CYS A 288 -17.24 -10.24 -7.92
N SER A 289 -18.05 -10.33 -8.97
CA SER A 289 -18.23 -9.22 -9.90
C SER A 289 -18.73 -7.97 -9.16
N PRO A 290 -18.26 -6.76 -9.53
CA PRO A 290 -18.70 -5.53 -8.91
C PRO A 290 -20.23 -5.35 -9.00
N THR A 291 -20.84 -4.91 -7.91
CA THR A 291 -22.26 -4.56 -7.83
C THR A 291 -22.44 -3.09 -7.46
N ASP A 292 -23.51 -2.47 -7.96
CA ASP A 292 -23.92 -1.12 -7.56
C ASP A 292 -24.76 -1.09 -6.28
N GLU A 293 -25.01 -2.25 -5.66
CA GLU A 293 -25.73 -2.33 -4.39
C GLU A 293 -24.96 -1.60 -3.29
N GLN A 294 -25.66 -0.77 -2.53
CA GLN A 294 -25.08 -0.07 -1.38
C GLN A 294 -25.20 -0.92 -0.12
N ILE A 295 -24.08 -1.26 0.48
CA ILE A 295 -24.01 -1.89 1.80
C ILE A 295 -24.06 -0.81 2.90
N VAL A 296 -24.78 -1.10 3.97
CA VAL A 296 -24.72 -0.33 5.22
C VAL A 296 -23.75 -1.03 6.17
N PHE A 297 -22.65 -0.38 6.47
CA PHE A 297 -21.60 -0.91 7.32
C PHE A 297 -21.61 -0.20 8.68
N VAL A 298 -21.84 -0.95 9.75
CA VAL A 298 -22.01 -0.42 11.10
C VAL A 298 -20.82 -0.82 11.97
N SER A 299 -20.01 0.17 12.34
CA SER A 299 -18.94 0.04 13.30
C SER A 299 -19.40 0.46 14.69
N ALA A 300 -18.59 0.21 15.71
CA ALA A 300 -18.97 0.41 17.11
C ALA A 300 -18.41 1.72 17.71
N GLY A 301 -18.19 2.73 16.90
CA GLY A 301 -17.74 4.03 17.38
C GLY A 301 -18.68 4.61 18.43
N PRO A 302 -18.18 5.44 19.35
CA PRO A 302 -18.95 5.92 20.51
C PRO A 302 -20.17 6.77 20.11
N GLN A 303 -20.13 7.39 18.95
CA GLN A 303 -21.22 8.24 18.44
C GLN A 303 -22.25 7.47 17.58
N MET A 304 -22.13 6.14 17.48
CA MET A 304 -23.10 5.33 16.75
C MET A 304 -24.42 5.28 17.51
N VAL A 305 -25.48 5.77 16.90
CA VAL A 305 -26.86 5.68 17.37
C VAL A 305 -27.56 4.58 16.55
N PRO A 306 -27.97 3.46 17.17
CA PRO A 306 -28.51 2.33 16.42
C PRO A 306 -29.84 2.66 15.72
N GLU A 307 -30.64 3.59 16.27
CA GLU A 307 -31.88 4.09 15.67
C GLU A 307 -31.65 4.77 14.32
N ASP A 308 -30.51 5.41 14.09
CA ASP A 308 -30.16 6.06 12.83
C ASP A 308 -30.02 5.05 11.67
N VAL A 309 -29.82 3.76 11.98
CA VAL A 309 -29.71 2.67 11.01
C VAL A 309 -31.09 2.14 10.60
N LEU A 310 -32.13 2.35 11.42
CA LEU A 310 -33.50 1.84 11.16
C LEU A 310 -34.04 2.20 9.78
N PRO A 311 -33.93 3.43 9.26
CA PRO A 311 -34.45 3.75 7.93
C PRO A 311 -33.81 2.93 6.81
N ASP A 312 -32.51 2.66 6.89
CA ASP A 312 -31.82 1.83 5.90
C ASP A 312 -32.24 0.34 6.04
N TYR A 313 -32.40 -0.14 7.28
CA TYR A 313 -32.89 -1.50 7.55
C TYR A 313 -34.31 -1.71 7.04
N GLN A 314 -35.24 -0.77 7.33
CA GLN A 314 -36.63 -0.80 6.85
C GLN A 314 -36.72 -0.69 5.32
N ALA A 315 -35.73 -0.02 4.69
CA ALA A 315 -35.62 0.03 3.23
C ALA A 315 -35.06 -1.27 2.61
N GLY A 316 -34.83 -2.32 3.42
CA GLY A 316 -34.37 -3.62 2.96
C GLY A 316 -32.86 -3.65 2.58
N LYS A 317 -32.06 -2.68 3.01
CA LYS A 317 -30.62 -2.70 2.74
C LYS A 317 -29.92 -3.76 3.57
N LYS A 318 -28.85 -4.33 3.00
CA LYS A 318 -27.97 -5.26 3.71
C LYS A 318 -27.17 -4.50 4.76
N ILE A 319 -27.38 -4.83 6.03
CA ILE A 319 -26.65 -4.28 7.16
C ILE A 319 -25.51 -5.23 7.52
N VAL A 320 -24.28 -4.73 7.57
CA VAL A 320 -23.08 -5.47 8.01
C VAL A 320 -22.58 -4.85 9.30
N ALA A 321 -22.48 -5.66 10.36
CA ALA A 321 -22.04 -5.22 11.67
C ALA A 321 -20.62 -5.71 12.00
N VAL A 322 -19.89 -4.98 12.84
CA VAL A 322 -18.68 -5.47 13.47
C VAL A 322 -18.94 -5.67 14.98
N LYS A 323 -18.36 -6.73 15.56
CA LYS A 323 -18.35 -7.07 17.00
C LYS A 323 -19.39 -6.29 17.85
N HIS A 324 -18.93 -5.26 18.53
CA HIS A 324 -19.70 -4.44 19.50
C HIS A 324 -20.91 -3.72 18.89
N ALA A 325 -20.99 -3.54 17.59
CA ALA A 325 -22.16 -2.95 16.93
C ALA A 325 -23.35 -3.94 16.92
N LEU A 326 -23.06 -5.25 16.96
CA LEU A 326 -24.09 -6.29 16.87
C LEU A 326 -25.16 -6.17 17.96
N ASP A 327 -24.73 -6.09 19.23
CA ASP A 327 -25.65 -6.02 20.36
C ASP A 327 -26.46 -4.72 20.37
N ARG A 328 -25.82 -3.60 19.99
CA ARG A 328 -26.49 -2.30 19.86
C ARG A 328 -27.56 -2.31 18.78
N LEU A 329 -27.31 -2.97 17.63
CA LEU A 329 -28.32 -3.14 16.58
C LEU A 329 -29.46 -4.06 17.00
N LYS A 330 -29.13 -5.17 17.68
CA LYS A 330 -30.14 -6.09 18.23
C LYS A 330 -31.07 -5.42 19.23
N SER A 331 -30.55 -4.50 20.06
CA SER A 331 -31.38 -3.80 21.08
C SER A 331 -32.51 -2.95 20.49
N VAL A 332 -32.39 -2.53 19.23
CA VAL A 332 -33.44 -1.80 18.48
C VAL A 332 -34.14 -2.66 17.41
N GLY A 333 -33.99 -3.99 17.48
CA GLY A 333 -34.65 -4.93 16.60
C GLY A 333 -34.04 -5.07 15.20
N ILE A 334 -32.85 -4.54 14.97
CA ILE A 334 -32.15 -4.71 13.70
C ILE A 334 -31.40 -6.05 13.70
N LYS A 335 -31.72 -6.91 12.74
CA LYS A 335 -30.98 -8.12 12.44
C LYS A 335 -30.00 -7.85 11.29
N PRO A 336 -28.67 -7.85 11.51
CA PRO A 336 -27.71 -7.66 10.43
C PRO A 336 -27.78 -8.80 9.40
N TRP A 337 -27.64 -8.46 8.13
CA TRP A 337 -27.41 -9.45 7.08
C TRP A 337 -26.13 -10.24 7.31
N ALA A 338 -25.05 -9.54 7.78
CA ALA A 338 -23.79 -10.21 8.10
C ALA A 338 -23.05 -9.54 9.26
N THR A 339 -22.14 -10.30 9.88
CA THR A 339 -21.21 -9.84 10.90
C THR A 339 -19.79 -10.26 10.55
N ILE A 340 -18.80 -9.40 10.82
CA ILE A 340 -17.40 -9.63 10.53
C ILE A 340 -16.62 -9.80 11.82
N LEU A 341 -15.83 -10.89 11.91
CA LEU A 341 -14.93 -11.22 13.01
C LEU A 341 -13.49 -11.32 12.49
N LEU A 342 -12.55 -10.69 13.20
CA LEU A 342 -11.12 -10.68 12.84
C LEU A 342 -10.20 -11.04 14.01
N ASP A 343 -10.54 -10.61 15.20
CA ASP A 343 -9.70 -10.63 16.39
C ASP A 343 -9.44 -12.08 16.88
N PRO A 344 -8.18 -12.50 17.03
CA PRO A 344 -7.85 -13.86 17.42
C PRO A 344 -8.00 -14.14 18.93
N ARG A 345 -8.19 -13.11 19.76
CA ARG A 345 -8.22 -13.24 21.22
C ARG A 345 -9.46 -13.98 21.71
N PRO A 346 -9.36 -14.75 22.84
CA PRO A 346 -10.47 -15.56 23.36
C PRO A 346 -11.75 -14.79 23.67
N HIS A 347 -11.67 -13.53 24.14
CA HIS A 347 -12.84 -12.74 24.51
C HIS A 347 -13.82 -12.48 23.36
N VAL A 348 -13.43 -12.79 22.11
CA VAL A 348 -14.34 -12.71 20.96
C VAL A 348 -15.52 -13.69 21.10
N GLU A 349 -15.36 -14.73 21.92
CA GLU A 349 -16.44 -15.67 22.24
C GLU A 349 -17.65 -15.00 22.91
N ASP A 350 -17.43 -13.89 23.64
CA ASP A 350 -18.50 -13.14 24.30
C ASP A 350 -19.47 -12.50 23.29
N PHE A 351 -18.98 -12.09 22.12
CA PHE A 351 -19.79 -11.50 21.04
C PHE A 351 -20.66 -12.51 20.28
N VAL A 352 -20.43 -13.79 20.50
CA VAL A 352 -21.20 -14.89 19.93
C VAL A 352 -21.91 -15.69 21.02
N SER A 353 -22.26 -15.06 22.15
CA SER A 353 -23.00 -15.71 23.25
C SER A 353 -24.33 -16.25 22.75
N GLU A 354 -25.06 -15.47 21.96
CA GLU A 354 -26.35 -15.81 21.34
C GLU A 354 -26.29 -15.53 19.82
N PRO A 355 -25.67 -16.41 19.04
CA PRO A 355 -25.49 -16.16 17.63
C PRO A 355 -26.81 -16.35 16.87
N ASP A 356 -27.12 -15.37 15.99
CA ASP A 356 -28.30 -15.46 15.12
C ASP A 356 -27.97 -16.32 13.88
N LYS A 357 -28.73 -17.39 13.68
CA LYS A 357 -28.56 -18.32 12.54
C LYS A 357 -28.91 -17.68 11.18
N ASP A 358 -29.72 -16.62 11.19
CA ASP A 358 -30.13 -15.91 9.98
C ASP A 358 -29.07 -14.87 9.55
N THR A 359 -28.09 -14.58 10.41
CA THR A 359 -26.96 -13.71 10.11
C THR A 359 -25.82 -14.52 9.49
N ILE A 360 -25.21 -14.02 8.41
CA ILE A 360 -23.99 -14.58 7.82
C ILE A 360 -22.78 -14.13 8.65
N TRP A 361 -21.92 -15.07 9.02
CA TRP A 361 -20.73 -14.79 9.81
C TRP A 361 -19.47 -14.88 8.95
N PHE A 362 -18.87 -13.73 8.64
CA PHE A 362 -17.55 -13.66 8.01
C PHE A 362 -16.47 -13.77 9.07
N VAL A 363 -15.77 -14.88 9.12
CA VAL A 363 -14.83 -15.22 10.16
C VAL A 363 -13.42 -15.30 9.57
N ALA A 364 -12.49 -14.48 10.07
CA ALA A 364 -11.09 -14.61 9.72
C ALA A 364 -10.53 -15.94 10.23
N SER A 365 -9.70 -16.60 9.43
CA SER A 365 -9.10 -17.89 9.82
C SER A 365 -8.30 -17.85 11.11
N GLN A 366 -7.81 -16.68 11.49
CA GLN A 366 -7.05 -16.46 12.73
C GLN A 366 -7.91 -16.30 13.99
N VAL A 367 -9.24 -16.16 13.87
CA VAL A 367 -10.15 -16.09 15.02
C VAL A 367 -10.04 -17.37 15.84
N ASN A 368 -10.22 -17.26 17.17
CA ASN A 368 -10.17 -18.45 18.05
C ASN A 368 -11.16 -19.52 17.56
N PRO A 369 -10.73 -20.77 17.30
CA PRO A 369 -11.57 -21.85 16.75
C PRO A 369 -12.82 -22.15 17.57
N LYS A 370 -12.81 -21.90 18.88
CA LYS A 370 -13.99 -22.05 19.74
C LYS A 370 -15.16 -21.18 19.28
N VAL A 371 -14.87 -19.98 18.78
CA VAL A 371 -15.88 -19.07 18.20
C VAL A 371 -16.52 -19.72 16.97
N THR A 372 -15.69 -20.23 16.06
CA THR A 372 -16.18 -20.91 14.86
C THR A 372 -17.00 -22.16 15.21
N MET A 373 -16.52 -22.99 16.13
CA MET A 373 -17.25 -24.18 16.59
C MET A 373 -18.62 -23.80 17.19
N LYS A 374 -18.67 -22.75 18.02
CA LYS A 374 -19.91 -22.27 18.64
C LYS A 374 -20.91 -21.78 17.59
N LEU A 375 -20.48 -21.02 16.59
CA LEU A 375 -21.32 -20.57 15.47
C LEU A 375 -21.90 -21.78 14.71
N LEU A 376 -21.05 -22.72 14.35
CA LEU A 376 -21.46 -23.92 13.59
C LEU A 376 -22.41 -24.82 14.41
N ALA A 377 -22.16 -24.99 15.71
CA ALA A 377 -23.03 -25.77 16.62
C ALA A 377 -24.41 -25.14 16.76
N ASN A 378 -24.55 -23.81 16.61
CA ASN A 378 -25.84 -23.10 16.61
C ASN A 378 -26.49 -23.00 15.21
N GLY A 379 -25.95 -23.73 14.22
CA GLY A 379 -26.50 -23.74 12.86
C GLY A 379 -26.30 -22.46 12.06
N CYS A 380 -25.33 -21.62 12.46
CA CYS A 380 -25.04 -20.36 11.76
C CYS A 380 -24.31 -20.61 10.43
N THR A 381 -24.58 -19.76 9.45
CA THR A 381 -23.83 -19.74 8.19
C THR A 381 -22.50 -19.03 8.38
N VAL A 382 -21.39 -19.79 8.26
CA VAL A 382 -20.03 -19.27 8.42
C VAL A 382 -19.32 -19.27 7.07
N TRP A 383 -18.74 -18.11 6.71
CA TRP A 383 -17.84 -17.93 5.57
C TRP A 383 -16.46 -17.49 6.06
N GLY A 384 -15.45 -18.26 5.70
CA GLY A 384 -14.05 -17.96 6.04
C GLY A 384 -13.41 -16.94 5.12
N TYR A 385 -12.46 -16.20 5.66
CA TYR A 385 -11.47 -15.45 4.91
C TYR A 385 -10.12 -15.49 5.61
N HIS A 386 -9.05 -15.30 4.87
CA HIS A 386 -7.71 -15.17 5.44
C HIS A 386 -7.36 -13.70 5.54
N ALA A 387 -7.09 -13.22 6.74
CA ALA A 387 -6.56 -11.89 6.93
C ALA A 387 -5.04 -11.93 6.75
N SER A 388 -4.53 -11.40 5.66
CA SER A 388 -3.08 -11.29 5.45
C SER A 388 -2.49 -10.27 6.42
N VAL A 389 -1.69 -10.73 7.39
CA VAL A 389 -1.01 -9.88 8.38
C VAL A 389 0.51 -10.12 8.45
N GLY A 390 1.06 -11.13 7.75
CA GLY A 390 2.51 -11.37 7.75
C GLY A 390 2.98 -12.40 6.73
N ALA A 391 4.27 -12.42 6.48
CA ALA A 391 4.89 -13.30 5.47
C ALA A 391 4.86 -14.80 5.84
N GLY A 392 4.71 -15.13 7.13
CA GLY A 392 4.71 -16.52 7.59
C GLY A 392 3.39 -17.27 7.40
N GLU A 393 2.32 -16.59 6.97
CA GLU A 393 0.98 -17.16 6.83
C GLU A 393 0.68 -17.63 5.41
N HIS A 394 1.50 -17.23 4.43
CA HIS A 394 1.25 -17.55 3.01
C HIS A 394 1.17 -19.05 2.72
N GLU A 395 2.00 -19.86 3.36
CA GLU A 395 1.96 -21.32 3.17
C GLU A 395 0.65 -21.94 3.66
N LEU A 396 0.10 -21.42 4.77
CA LEU A 396 -1.14 -21.93 5.35
C LEU A 396 -2.37 -21.52 4.53
N THR A 397 -2.31 -20.36 3.87
CA THR A 397 -3.46 -19.79 3.11
C THR A 397 -3.55 -20.29 1.68
N ASN A 398 -2.54 -21.00 1.18
CA ASN A 398 -2.48 -21.51 -0.20
C ASN A 398 -3.62 -22.49 -0.58
N LYS A 399 -4.32 -23.07 0.40
CA LYS A 399 -5.49 -23.93 0.13
C LYS A 399 -6.71 -23.15 -0.32
N GLN A 400 -6.83 -21.87 0.07
CA GLN A 400 -7.93 -20.97 -0.28
C GLN A 400 -7.37 -19.61 -0.75
N PRO A 401 -6.62 -19.57 -1.85
CA PRO A 401 -5.93 -18.33 -2.29
C PRO A 401 -6.92 -17.20 -2.61
N ASP A 402 -8.10 -17.54 -3.11
CA ASP A 402 -9.15 -16.57 -3.43
C ASP A 402 -9.76 -15.91 -2.19
N ALA A 403 -9.58 -16.48 -1.01
CA ALA A 403 -10.12 -15.96 0.24
C ALA A 403 -9.12 -15.07 1.01
N VAL A 404 -7.95 -14.80 0.45
CA VAL A 404 -6.93 -13.94 1.08
C VAL A 404 -7.30 -12.48 0.91
N ILE A 405 -7.49 -11.79 2.03
CA ILE A 405 -7.81 -10.37 2.07
C ILE A 405 -6.62 -9.60 2.62
N SER A 406 -6.06 -8.73 1.83
CA SER A 406 -5.03 -7.77 2.23
C SER A 406 -5.64 -6.39 2.53
N GLY A 407 -4.98 -5.62 3.41
CA GLY A 407 -5.40 -4.27 3.80
C GLY A 407 -6.32 -4.23 5.04
N GLY A 408 -6.20 -3.15 5.80
CA GLY A 408 -6.91 -2.90 7.04
C GLY A 408 -6.32 -3.60 8.27
N SER A 409 -5.91 -2.82 9.27
CA SER A 409 -5.29 -3.32 10.51
C SER A 409 -6.32 -3.71 11.59
N ALA A 410 -7.56 -3.28 11.45
CA ALA A 410 -8.64 -3.49 12.41
C ALA A 410 -9.86 -4.14 11.76
N THR A 411 -10.74 -4.74 12.58
CA THR A 411 -11.95 -5.43 12.09
C THR A 411 -12.80 -4.54 11.19
N ALA A 412 -12.97 -3.27 11.54
CA ALA A 412 -13.76 -2.34 10.74
C ALA A 412 -13.11 -2.04 9.39
N THR A 413 -11.82 -1.69 9.39
CA THR A 413 -11.10 -1.39 8.14
C THR A 413 -10.97 -2.64 7.27
N ARG A 414 -10.65 -3.79 7.86
CA ARG A 414 -10.60 -5.10 7.15
C ARG A 414 -11.94 -5.45 6.52
N GLY A 415 -13.02 -5.18 7.25
CA GLY A 415 -14.39 -5.42 6.75
C GLY A 415 -14.70 -4.70 5.46
N LEU A 416 -14.19 -3.49 5.24
CA LEU A 416 -14.35 -2.77 3.98
C LEU A 416 -13.70 -3.53 2.81
N PHE A 417 -12.51 -4.10 3.04
CA PHE A 417 -11.82 -4.91 2.01
C PHE A 417 -12.52 -6.25 1.76
N VAL A 418 -13.05 -6.91 2.81
CA VAL A 418 -13.87 -8.13 2.64
C VAL A 418 -15.07 -7.84 1.75
N LEU A 419 -15.80 -6.76 2.02
CA LEU A 419 -16.95 -6.37 1.22
C LEU A 419 -16.57 -5.99 -0.21
N LYS A 420 -15.46 -5.27 -0.40
CA LYS A 420 -14.96 -4.95 -1.75
C LYS A 420 -14.64 -6.22 -2.53
N HIS A 421 -13.97 -7.18 -1.91
CA HIS A 421 -13.66 -8.48 -2.51
C HIS A 421 -14.91 -9.23 -2.96
N MET A 422 -16.00 -9.07 -2.20
CA MET A 422 -17.32 -9.61 -2.54
C MET A 422 -18.10 -8.75 -3.56
N GLY A 423 -17.48 -7.77 -4.18
CA GLY A 423 -18.06 -6.94 -5.24
C GLY A 423 -18.77 -5.66 -4.76
N PHE A 424 -18.86 -5.40 -3.47
CA PHE A 424 -19.52 -4.19 -2.96
C PHE A 424 -18.55 -3.01 -2.95
N SER A 425 -18.82 -2.02 -3.77
CA SER A 425 -18.01 -0.80 -3.87
C SER A 425 -18.64 0.42 -3.18
N ARG A 426 -19.94 0.37 -2.89
CA ARG A 426 -20.71 1.48 -2.31
C ARG A 426 -21.06 1.16 -0.86
N MET A 427 -20.53 1.96 0.06
CA MET A 427 -20.67 1.70 1.50
C MET A 427 -21.15 2.94 2.24
N LYS A 428 -22.23 2.79 3.02
CA LYS A 428 -22.73 3.80 3.95
C LYS A 428 -22.29 3.41 5.36
N LEU A 429 -21.49 4.25 5.99
CA LEU A 429 -20.82 3.97 7.24
C LEU A 429 -21.55 4.62 8.41
N TYR A 430 -21.80 3.83 9.47
CA TYR A 430 -22.29 4.30 10.77
C TYR A 430 -21.31 3.94 11.87
N GLY A 431 -21.11 4.85 12.81
CA GLY A 431 -20.20 4.62 13.94
C GLY A 431 -18.75 4.38 13.54
N TYR A 432 -18.32 4.89 12.41
CA TYR A 432 -16.93 4.84 11.97
C TYR A 432 -16.22 6.14 12.35
N ASP A 433 -16.22 6.44 13.66
CA ASP A 433 -15.84 7.75 14.20
C ASP A 433 -14.33 7.92 14.32
N LEU A 434 -13.63 6.89 14.80
CA LEU A 434 -12.19 6.84 15.08
C LEU A 434 -11.71 7.93 16.05
N CYS A 435 -12.60 8.50 16.85
CA CYS A 435 -12.31 9.51 17.85
C CYS A 435 -13.30 9.43 19.02
N PHE A 436 -12.99 10.12 20.09
CA PHE A 436 -13.88 10.27 21.25
C PHE A 436 -14.76 11.52 21.08
N PRO A 437 -16.03 11.47 21.56
CA PRO A 437 -16.93 12.62 21.49
C PRO A 437 -16.47 13.77 22.36
N ASP A 438 -15.94 13.45 23.56
CA ASP A 438 -15.50 14.39 24.57
C ASP A 438 -13.98 14.40 24.72
N LYS A 439 -13.44 15.48 25.27
CA LYS A 439 -12.03 15.62 25.57
C LYS A 439 -11.63 14.67 26.72
N PRO A 440 -10.79 13.65 26.46
CA PRO A 440 -10.29 12.78 27.51
C PRO A 440 -9.18 13.46 28.33
N ASN A 441 -8.73 12.79 29.38
CA ASN A 441 -7.55 13.25 30.11
C ASN A 441 -6.28 13.03 29.29
N LEU A 442 -5.75 14.10 28.70
CA LEU A 442 -4.56 14.04 27.83
C LEU A 442 -3.26 13.72 28.58
N ASP A 443 -3.27 13.81 29.91
CA ASP A 443 -2.13 13.46 30.76
C ASP A 443 -2.07 11.96 31.07
N GLU A 444 -3.11 11.21 30.72
CA GLU A 444 -3.14 9.76 30.91
C GLU A 444 -2.08 9.09 30.05
N ARG A 445 -1.37 8.14 30.66
CA ARG A 445 -0.31 7.36 30.01
C ARG A 445 -0.70 5.89 29.94
N ASP A 446 -0.22 5.20 28.91
CA ASP A 446 -0.32 3.75 28.80
C ASP A 446 0.69 3.04 29.73
N THR A 447 0.69 1.72 29.70
CA THR A 447 1.60 0.88 30.51
C THR A 447 3.09 1.07 30.19
N MET A 448 3.40 1.72 29.06
CA MET A 448 4.76 2.05 28.63
C MET A 448 5.09 3.54 28.83
N GLY A 449 4.22 4.30 29.49
CA GLY A 449 4.40 5.73 29.76
C GLY A 449 4.15 6.64 28.55
N GLN A 450 3.60 6.12 27.44
CA GLN A 450 3.27 6.91 26.26
C GLN A 450 1.90 7.60 26.42
N PRO A 451 1.66 8.75 25.74
CA PRO A 451 0.34 9.37 25.77
C PRO A 451 -0.74 8.39 25.28
N LYS A 452 -1.74 8.14 26.12
CA LYS A 452 -2.88 7.28 25.78
C LYS A 452 -3.82 7.97 24.80
N TYR A 453 -4.02 9.27 24.97
CA TYR A 453 -4.89 10.08 24.14
C TYR A 453 -4.12 11.24 23.50
N LEU A 454 -4.51 11.59 22.28
CA LEU A 454 -3.90 12.66 21.50
C LEU A 454 -4.97 13.61 20.97
N GLU A 455 -4.66 14.89 20.96
CA GLU A 455 -5.46 15.88 20.24
C GLU A 455 -4.97 15.95 18.78
N MET A 456 -5.88 15.74 17.85
CA MET A 456 -5.63 15.78 16.41
C MET A 456 -6.36 16.95 15.77
N SER A 457 -5.69 17.62 14.86
CA SER A 457 -6.31 18.66 14.01
C SER A 457 -6.36 18.16 12.58
N ILE A 458 -7.57 17.89 12.08
CA ILE A 458 -7.79 17.45 10.70
C ILE A 458 -8.26 18.63 9.91
N GLY A 459 -7.52 18.95 8.84
CA GLY A 459 -7.85 19.97 7.88
C GLY A 459 -7.97 19.38 6.48
N TRP A 460 -8.97 19.79 5.73
CA TRP A 460 -9.07 19.50 4.32
C TRP A 460 -8.63 20.73 3.52
N ASN A 461 -7.43 20.67 2.95
CA ASN A 461 -6.86 21.75 2.15
C ASN A 461 -7.27 21.63 0.67
N HIS A 462 -8.56 21.80 0.40
CA HIS A 462 -9.01 22.00 -0.97
C HIS A 462 -9.14 23.51 -1.25
N PRO A 463 -8.72 24.03 -2.43
CA PRO A 463 -8.79 25.47 -2.74
C PRO A 463 -10.18 26.08 -2.55
N LEU A 464 -11.22 25.28 -2.62
CA LEU A 464 -12.62 25.71 -2.51
C LEU A 464 -13.29 25.31 -1.19
N SER A 465 -12.60 24.61 -0.29
CA SER A 465 -13.14 24.17 0.99
C SER A 465 -12.04 24.08 2.04
N ALA A 466 -11.81 25.16 2.78
CA ALA A 466 -10.99 25.12 3.99
C ALA A 466 -11.88 24.74 5.18
N ALA A 467 -11.69 23.57 5.72
CA ALA A 467 -12.31 23.13 6.96
C ALA A 467 -11.24 22.54 7.87
N LYS A 468 -11.30 22.85 9.16
CA LYS A 468 -10.41 22.33 10.19
C LYS A 468 -11.21 22.05 11.45
N LYS A 469 -11.06 20.85 12.00
CA LYS A 469 -11.69 20.47 13.26
C LYS A 469 -10.69 19.72 14.14
N HIS A 470 -10.81 19.88 15.45
CA HIS A 470 -10.04 19.17 16.45
C HIS A 470 -10.80 17.93 16.90
N PHE A 471 -10.07 16.85 17.08
CA PHE A 471 -10.56 15.56 17.55
C PHE A 471 -9.64 14.99 18.60
N TYR A 472 -10.18 14.18 19.49
CA TYR A 472 -9.43 13.44 20.49
C TYR A 472 -9.47 11.95 20.16
N SER A 473 -8.30 11.31 20.11
CA SER A 473 -8.22 9.92 19.66
C SER A 473 -7.05 9.18 20.34
N GLU A 474 -7.03 7.87 20.18
CA GLU A 474 -5.89 7.03 20.55
C GLU A 474 -4.95 6.83 19.35
N PRO A 475 -3.64 6.59 19.58
CA PRO A 475 -2.68 6.36 18.51
C PRO A 475 -3.11 5.29 17.49
N GLN A 476 -3.69 4.19 17.96
CA GLN A 476 -4.18 3.10 17.10
C GLN A 476 -5.39 3.51 16.24
N LEU A 477 -6.30 4.35 16.76
CA LEU A 477 -7.44 4.85 15.99
C LEU A 477 -6.99 5.88 14.96
N ILE A 478 -5.95 6.67 15.27
CA ILE A 478 -5.31 7.59 14.31
C ILE A 478 -4.70 6.81 13.16
N ALA A 479 -4.01 5.69 13.42
CA ALA A 479 -3.49 4.83 12.37
C ALA A 479 -4.61 4.28 11.46
N GLN A 480 -5.72 3.84 12.04
CA GLN A 480 -6.88 3.39 11.28
C GLN A 480 -7.51 4.51 10.45
N PHE A 481 -7.51 5.75 10.97
CA PHE A 481 -7.96 6.91 10.22
C PHE A 481 -7.06 7.20 9.01
N GLU A 482 -5.75 7.11 9.16
CA GLU A 482 -4.81 7.28 8.05
C GLU A 482 -4.95 6.17 6.99
N GLU A 483 -5.19 4.92 7.41
CA GLU A 483 -5.55 3.84 6.49
C GLU A 483 -6.82 4.17 5.72
N PHE A 484 -7.86 4.63 6.39
CA PHE A 484 -9.13 5.01 5.76
C PHE A 484 -8.95 6.21 4.82
N ASN A 485 -8.16 7.20 5.21
CA ASN A 485 -7.90 8.39 4.40
C ASN A 485 -7.25 8.04 3.04
N GLN A 486 -6.49 6.94 2.97
CA GLN A 486 -5.99 6.43 1.69
C GLN A 486 -7.11 5.84 0.82
N LEU A 487 -8.09 5.15 1.43
CA LEU A 487 -9.21 4.54 0.70
C LEU A 487 -10.17 5.58 0.10
N ILE A 488 -10.23 6.78 0.65
CA ILE A 488 -11.11 7.85 0.13
C ILE A 488 -10.79 8.19 -1.33
N ASN A 489 -9.53 8.05 -1.75
CA ASN A 489 -9.08 8.36 -3.10
C ASN A 489 -9.05 7.13 -4.02
N ASP A 490 -9.28 5.92 -3.49
CA ASP A 490 -9.37 4.71 -4.31
C ASP A 490 -10.70 4.71 -5.08
N PRO A 491 -10.67 4.70 -6.44
CA PRO A 491 -11.88 4.69 -7.27
C PRO A 491 -12.72 3.42 -7.09
N GLY A 492 -12.17 2.37 -6.51
CA GLY A 492 -12.87 1.14 -6.17
C GLY A 492 -13.77 1.25 -4.95
N PHE A 493 -13.79 2.41 -4.25
CA PHE A 493 -14.67 2.65 -3.11
C PHE A 493 -15.48 3.93 -3.28
N LYS A 494 -16.73 3.86 -2.84
CA LYS A 494 -17.65 5.02 -2.76
C LYS A 494 -18.23 5.04 -1.36
N PHE A 495 -17.77 5.97 -0.55
CA PHE A 495 -18.17 6.08 0.85
C PHE A 495 -19.17 7.21 1.07
N GLU A 496 -20.14 6.94 1.94
CA GLU A 496 -20.97 7.91 2.64
C GLU A 496 -20.85 7.60 4.13
N ALA A 497 -20.70 8.58 5.00
CA ALA A 497 -20.63 8.34 6.44
C ALA A 497 -21.51 9.33 7.20
N LEU A 498 -22.11 8.84 8.28
CA LEU A 498 -22.92 9.62 9.20
C LEU A 498 -22.22 9.73 10.55
N GLY A 499 -22.50 10.83 11.24
CA GLY A 499 -21.89 11.16 12.54
C GLY A 499 -20.97 12.36 12.48
N ASP A 500 -20.28 12.64 13.58
CA ASP A 500 -19.43 13.81 13.78
C ASP A 500 -17.94 13.46 14.03
N GLY A 501 -17.56 12.22 13.76
CA GLY A 501 -16.20 11.69 13.91
C GLY A 501 -15.23 12.14 12.80
N MET A 502 -13.99 11.64 12.88
CA MET A 502 -12.94 11.97 11.90
C MET A 502 -13.29 11.52 10.49
N VAL A 503 -13.86 10.32 10.34
CA VAL A 503 -14.24 9.78 9.02
C VAL A 503 -15.43 10.52 8.41
N PRO A 504 -16.56 10.72 9.09
CA PRO A 504 -17.64 11.57 8.58
C PRO A 504 -17.16 12.97 8.20
N PHE A 505 -16.28 13.58 9.02
CA PHE A 505 -15.74 14.92 8.74
C PHE A 505 -14.97 14.97 7.42
N ILE A 506 -14.02 14.05 7.20
CA ILE A 506 -13.19 14.08 6.00
C ILE A 506 -14.00 13.77 4.73
N LEU A 507 -14.96 12.83 4.81
CA LEU A 507 -15.84 12.50 3.68
C LEU A 507 -16.76 13.67 3.32
N LYS A 508 -17.34 14.35 4.30
CA LYS A 508 -18.19 15.53 4.09
C LYS A 508 -17.42 16.63 3.36
N HIS A 509 -16.21 16.92 3.79
CA HIS A 509 -15.41 18.01 3.21
C HIS A 509 -14.79 17.66 1.87
N LYS A 510 -14.41 16.39 1.66
CA LYS A 510 -14.01 15.90 0.34
C LYS A 510 -15.16 16.05 -0.67
N TYR A 511 -16.34 15.60 -0.31
CA TYR A 511 -17.51 15.69 -1.17
C TYR A 511 -17.85 17.14 -1.54
N LEU A 512 -17.83 18.05 -0.56
CA LEU A 512 -18.03 19.48 -0.81
C LEU A 512 -16.94 20.07 -1.73
N GLY A 513 -15.69 19.65 -1.55
CA GLY A 513 -14.57 20.04 -2.42
C GLY A 513 -14.80 19.60 -3.86
N ASP A 514 -15.18 18.35 -4.07
CA ASP A 514 -15.41 17.78 -5.40
C ASP A 514 -16.61 18.43 -6.11
N LEU A 515 -17.68 18.72 -5.38
CA LEU A 515 -18.82 19.50 -5.92
C LEU A 515 -18.41 20.90 -6.37
N ARG A 516 -17.65 21.61 -5.55
CA ARG A 516 -17.18 22.97 -5.84
C ARG A 516 -16.19 23.02 -7.00
N SER A 517 -15.37 21.98 -7.17
CA SER A 517 -14.43 21.86 -8.28
C SER A 517 -15.07 21.45 -9.59
N GLY A 518 -16.36 21.04 -9.58
CA GLY A 518 -17.06 20.55 -10.75
C GLY A 518 -16.73 19.09 -11.15
N LYS A 519 -15.93 18.40 -10.36
CA LYS A 519 -15.58 16.99 -10.57
C LYS A 519 -16.78 16.03 -10.40
N LEU A 520 -17.75 16.41 -9.58
CA LEU A 520 -19.00 15.68 -9.39
C LEU A 520 -20.18 16.42 -10.02
N LYS A 521 -20.83 15.79 -10.96
CA LYS A 521 -22.18 16.19 -11.43
C LYS A 521 -23.20 15.58 -10.51
N ALA A 522 -23.76 16.35 -9.58
CA ALA A 522 -24.65 15.81 -8.56
C ALA A 522 -26.06 15.53 -9.10
N LYS A 523 -26.52 14.27 -8.92
CA LYS A 523 -27.94 13.95 -8.69
C LYS A 523 -28.11 13.87 -7.16
N LEU A 524 -28.53 14.96 -6.52
CA LEU A 524 -28.64 15.04 -5.08
C LEU A 524 -30.02 14.65 -4.56
N LYS A 525 -30.02 13.93 -3.42
CA LYS A 525 -31.25 13.68 -2.65
C LYS A 525 -31.69 14.96 -1.91
N PRO A 526 -33.02 15.15 -1.65
CA PRO A 526 -33.56 16.39 -1.07
C PRO A 526 -32.91 16.87 0.24
N GLN A 527 -32.39 15.99 1.07
CA GLN A 527 -31.74 16.35 2.34
C GLN A 527 -30.41 17.12 2.19
N THR A 528 -29.74 16.95 1.06
CA THR A 528 -28.49 17.67 0.73
C THR A 528 -28.76 18.95 -0.07
N TYR A 529 -29.99 19.20 -0.49
CA TYR A 529 -30.35 20.36 -1.28
C TYR A 529 -30.30 21.66 -0.48
N GLU A 530 -30.71 21.67 0.77
CA GLU A 530 -30.59 22.86 1.65
C GLU A 530 -29.14 23.19 1.96
N GLU A 531 -28.29 22.20 2.21
CA GLU A 531 -26.84 22.42 2.35
C GLU A 531 -26.23 22.98 1.05
N MET A 532 -26.70 22.56 -0.11
CA MET A 532 -26.25 23.09 -1.41
C MET A 532 -26.73 24.51 -1.69
N LEU A 533 -27.95 24.86 -1.33
CA LEU A 533 -28.44 26.24 -1.43
C LEU A 533 -27.62 27.18 -0.56
N TRP A 534 -27.24 26.76 0.64
CA TRP A 534 -26.37 27.50 1.53
C TRP A 534 -24.94 27.66 0.95
N ILE A 535 -24.39 26.60 0.33
CA ILE A 535 -23.08 26.61 -0.37
C ILE A 535 -23.16 27.48 -1.63
N SER A 536 -24.26 27.38 -2.40
CA SER A 536 -24.47 28.19 -3.61
C SER A 536 -24.56 29.69 -3.30
N SER A 537 -25.28 30.08 -2.22
CA SER A 537 -25.40 31.46 -1.78
C SER A 537 -24.05 32.04 -1.33
N LYS A 538 -23.20 31.28 -0.63
CA LYS A 538 -21.85 31.68 -0.26
C LYS A 538 -20.88 31.71 -1.46
N ARG A 539 -21.06 30.84 -2.46
CA ARG A 539 -20.26 30.86 -3.69
C ARG A 539 -20.47 32.14 -4.50
N THR A 540 -21.70 32.61 -4.62
CA THR A 540 -22.01 33.87 -5.31
C THR A 540 -21.34 35.05 -4.63
N ASN A 541 -21.37 35.10 -3.30
CA ASN A 541 -20.70 36.14 -2.51
C ASN A 541 -19.17 36.05 -2.57
N PHE A 542 -18.60 34.87 -2.62
CA PHE A 542 -17.15 34.63 -2.73
C PHE A 542 -16.62 35.03 -4.11
N LEU A 543 -17.28 34.59 -5.19
CA LEU A 543 -16.90 34.96 -6.57
C LEU A 543 -17.06 36.45 -6.84
N THR A 544 -18.07 37.08 -6.25
CA THR A 544 -18.28 38.54 -6.34
C THR A 544 -17.17 39.30 -5.59
N LYS A 545 -16.74 38.83 -4.42
CA LYS A 545 -15.59 39.40 -3.67
C LYS A 545 -14.27 39.15 -4.40
N LEU A 546 -14.08 38.00 -5.02
CA LEU A 546 -12.86 37.67 -5.78
C LEU A 546 -12.77 38.53 -7.04
N ARG A 547 -13.89 38.73 -7.79
CA ARG A 547 -13.95 39.62 -8.95
C ARG A 547 -13.72 41.10 -8.60
N ARG A 548 -14.08 41.54 -7.38
CA ARG A 548 -13.78 42.88 -6.88
C ARG A 548 -12.33 43.08 -6.44
N LYS A 549 -11.60 42.00 -6.11
CA LYS A 549 -10.16 42.09 -5.79
C LYS A 549 -9.26 41.95 -7.01
N LEU A 550 -9.77 41.41 -8.12
CA LEU A 550 -9.04 41.25 -9.38
C LEU A 550 -9.34 42.37 -10.40
N ARG A 551 -10.18 43.33 -10.04
CA ARG A 551 -10.33 44.65 -10.67
C ARG A 551 -9.67 45.70 -9.79
#